data_ce5f3794d16f086045bd20f1a9214336
#
_entry.id   ce5f3794d16f086045bd20f1a9214336
#
_cell.length_a   1.000
_cell.length_b   1.000
_cell.length_c   1.000
_cell.angle_alpha   90.00
_cell.angle_beta   90.00
_cell.angle_gamma   90.00
#
_symmetry.space_group_name_H-M   'P 1'
#
loop_
_entity.id
_entity.type
_entity.pdbx_description
1 polymer ?
#
loop_
_entity_poly.entity_id
_entity_poly.type
_entity_poly.pdbx_seq_one_letter_code
_entity_poly.pdbx_strand_id
1 'polypeptide(L)'
;MKVNRRTQAQRTAATRAALIAAGRELFADQGFDAGTQAIVERAGVTRGALYHQFGDKKGLFVAVVDELEREVAMLCGDAMAELAPTDPIAALKVGVRAFLEVFTDPVRHRIGLVEAPSVLGWQEWRARGEEFGFALIEGLIGTAIQLGQVSDQPTRPIAHVVIGALDESALYVAAAPEPQQAIVEVTAVLDRIFDSLVINSPTG
;
A
#
# COMPACT_ATOMS: atom_id res chain seq x y z
N MET A 1 33.51 -3.24 -30.39
CA MET A 1 32.26 -3.34 -29.61
C MET A 1 32.61 -3.76 -28.18
N LYS A 2 32.59 -2.84 -27.19
CA LYS A 2 32.81 -3.21 -25.78
C LYS A 2 31.51 -3.88 -25.25
N VAL A 3 31.56 -5.20 -25.06
CA VAL A 3 30.50 -5.92 -24.34
C VAL A 3 30.53 -5.41 -22.90
N ASN A 4 29.50 -4.61 -22.52
CA ASN A 4 29.35 -4.07 -21.18
C ASN A 4 29.00 -5.23 -20.23
N ARG A 5 30.03 -5.79 -19.56
CA ARG A 5 29.89 -6.92 -18.65
C ARG A 5 29.20 -6.41 -17.37
N ARG A 6 27.89 -6.72 -17.19
CA ARG A 6 27.17 -6.39 -15.98
C ARG A 6 27.97 -6.81 -14.74
N THR A 7 28.08 -5.92 -13.75
CA THR A 7 28.74 -6.22 -12.48
C THR A 7 27.98 -7.30 -11.71
N GLN A 8 28.61 -7.96 -10.74
CA GLN A 8 27.95 -8.95 -9.88
C GLN A 8 26.72 -8.34 -9.17
N ALA A 9 26.84 -7.11 -8.66
CA ALA A 9 25.71 -6.39 -8.03
C ALA A 9 24.54 -6.18 -9.01
N GLN A 10 24.81 -5.79 -10.25
CA GLN A 10 23.78 -5.62 -11.29
C GLN A 10 23.06 -6.93 -11.64
N ARG A 11 23.79 -8.05 -11.66
CA ARG A 11 23.17 -9.38 -11.90
C ARG A 11 22.29 -9.78 -10.72
N THR A 12 22.76 -9.58 -9.50
CA THR A 12 22.00 -9.86 -8.27
C THR A 12 20.70 -9.06 -8.23
N ALA A 13 20.77 -7.74 -8.51
CA ALA A 13 19.60 -6.87 -8.56
C ALA A 13 18.61 -7.30 -9.66
N ALA A 14 19.09 -7.65 -10.86
CA ALA A 14 18.26 -8.13 -11.97
C ALA A 14 17.56 -9.46 -11.63
N THR A 15 18.27 -10.39 -11.00
CA THR A 15 17.71 -11.68 -10.54
C THR A 15 16.65 -11.46 -9.49
N ARG A 16 16.88 -10.56 -8.52
CA ARG A 16 15.92 -10.21 -7.48
C ARG A 16 14.64 -9.60 -8.10
N ALA A 17 14.79 -8.64 -8.99
CA ALA A 17 13.65 -8.01 -9.66
C ALA A 17 12.83 -9.01 -10.50
N ALA A 18 13.50 -9.90 -11.25
CA ALA A 18 12.82 -10.94 -12.02
C ALA A 18 12.01 -11.92 -11.13
N LEU A 19 12.55 -12.30 -9.97
CA LEU A 19 11.85 -13.16 -9.01
C LEU A 19 10.64 -12.45 -8.39
N ILE A 20 10.76 -11.18 -8.04
CA ILE A 20 9.63 -10.40 -7.49
C ILE A 20 8.53 -10.25 -8.55
N ALA A 21 8.87 -9.91 -9.80
CA ALA A 21 7.90 -9.78 -10.88
C ALA A 21 7.15 -11.10 -11.14
N ALA A 22 7.89 -12.22 -11.25
CA ALA A 22 7.30 -13.54 -11.42
C ALA A 22 6.45 -13.97 -10.21
N GLY A 23 6.91 -13.66 -8.99
CA GLY A 23 6.16 -13.89 -7.75
C GLY A 23 4.86 -13.09 -7.74
N ARG A 24 4.89 -11.80 -8.09
CA ARG A 24 3.70 -10.94 -8.17
C ARG A 24 2.64 -11.51 -9.11
N GLU A 25 3.03 -11.94 -10.32
CA GLU A 25 2.12 -12.55 -11.28
C GLU A 25 1.48 -13.84 -10.73
N LEU A 26 2.29 -14.76 -10.23
CA LEU A 26 1.82 -16.06 -9.79
C LEU A 26 1.06 -16.02 -8.46
N PHE A 27 1.45 -15.15 -7.53
CA PHE A 27 0.68 -14.95 -6.30
C PHE A 27 -0.66 -14.25 -6.56
N ALA A 28 -0.75 -13.38 -7.55
CA ALA A 28 -2.03 -12.80 -7.95
C ALA A 28 -2.97 -13.84 -8.61
N ASP A 29 -2.43 -14.79 -9.37
CA ASP A 29 -3.22 -15.83 -10.07
C ASP A 29 -3.61 -16.99 -9.15
N GLN A 30 -2.64 -17.54 -8.39
CA GLN A 30 -2.75 -18.79 -7.65
C GLN A 30 -2.72 -18.61 -6.12
N GLY A 31 -2.54 -17.38 -5.63
CA GLY A 31 -2.32 -17.12 -4.22
C GLY A 31 -0.95 -17.60 -3.75
N PHE A 32 -0.79 -17.69 -2.42
CA PHE A 32 0.47 -18.19 -1.83
C PHE A 32 0.75 -19.66 -2.16
N ASP A 33 -0.23 -20.42 -2.66
CA ASP A 33 -0.03 -21.82 -3.07
C ASP A 33 0.80 -21.98 -4.35
N ALA A 34 1.04 -20.90 -5.11
CA ALA A 34 1.93 -20.90 -6.27
C ALA A 34 3.25 -21.63 -5.99
N GLY A 35 3.59 -22.59 -6.86
CA GLY A 35 4.76 -23.45 -6.69
C GLY A 35 6.08 -22.68 -6.93
N THR A 36 7.08 -22.91 -6.08
CA THR A 36 8.44 -22.32 -6.24
C THR A 36 9.04 -22.64 -7.61
N GLN A 37 8.76 -23.83 -8.15
CA GLN A 37 9.27 -24.24 -9.46
C GLN A 37 8.69 -23.36 -10.59
N ALA A 38 7.38 -23.10 -10.56
CA ALA A 38 6.73 -22.24 -11.54
C ALA A 38 7.27 -20.79 -11.47
N ILE A 39 7.54 -20.29 -10.25
CA ILE A 39 8.09 -18.95 -10.05
C ILE A 39 9.49 -18.83 -10.67
N VAL A 40 10.41 -19.76 -10.40
CA VAL A 40 11.78 -19.69 -10.94
C VAL A 40 11.82 -19.90 -12.45
N GLU A 41 10.96 -20.74 -13.00
CA GLU A 41 10.79 -20.90 -14.45
C GLU A 41 10.29 -19.61 -15.11
N ARG A 42 9.27 -18.97 -14.55
CA ARG A 42 8.74 -17.68 -15.01
C ARG A 42 9.79 -16.58 -14.94
N ALA A 43 10.60 -16.55 -13.88
CA ALA A 43 11.68 -15.57 -13.69
C ALA A 43 12.92 -15.86 -14.57
N GLY A 44 13.02 -17.05 -15.20
CA GLY A 44 14.20 -17.46 -15.97
C GLY A 44 15.45 -17.66 -15.13
N VAL A 45 15.30 -18.09 -13.86
CA VAL A 45 16.41 -18.27 -12.92
C VAL A 45 16.36 -19.64 -12.26
N THR A 46 17.41 -20.01 -11.52
CA THR A 46 17.46 -21.29 -10.82
C THR A 46 16.76 -21.22 -9.46
N ARG A 47 16.31 -22.37 -8.95
CA ARG A 47 15.75 -22.50 -7.60
C ARG A 47 16.74 -22.06 -6.52
N GLY A 48 18.03 -22.36 -6.70
CA GLY A 48 19.09 -21.88 -5.80
C GLY A 48 19.19 -20.36 -5.74
N ALA A 49 18.91 -19.64 -6.84
CA ALA A 49 18.88 -18.18 -6.85
C ALA A 49 17.75 -17.63 -5.98
N LEU A 50 16.57 -18.25 -5.98
CA LEU A 50 15.45 -17.85 -5.10
C LEU A 50 15.84 -17.98 -3.63
N TYR A 51 16.34 -19.15 -3.23
CA TYR A 51 16.75 -19.39 -1.84
C TYR A 51 17.90 -18.47 -1.40
N HIS A 52 18.85 -18.20 -2.29
CA HIS A 52 19.95 -17.26 -2.00
C HIS A 52 19.44 -15.82 -1.80
N GLN A 53 18.43 -15.38 -2.55
CA GLN A 53 17.91 -14.00 -2.50
C GLN A 53 16.91 -13.76 -1.38
N PHE A 54 16.08 -14.76 -1.05
CA PHE A 54 14.90 -14.59 -0.19
C PHE A 54 14.84 -15.59 0.97
N GLY A 55 15.70 -16.59 1.02
CA GLY A 55 15.68 -17.67 2.00
C GLY A 55 14.64 -18.75 1.68
N ASP A 56 13.40 -18.36 1.44
CA ASP A 56 12.30 -19.27 1.10
C ASP A 56 11.20 -18.58 0.26
N LYS A 57 10.09 -19.29 0.02
CA LYS A 57 8.93 -18.75 -0.69
C LYS A 57 8.23 -17.63 0.10
N LYS A 58 8.19 -17.73 1.45
CA LYS A 58 7.61 -16.69 2.30
C LYS A 58 8.45 -15.41 2.21
N GLY A 59 9.76 -15.50 2.22
CA GLY A 59 10.65 -14.35 2.05
C GLY A 59 10.48 -13.65 0.69
N LEU A 60 10.25 -14.42 -0.40
CA LEU A 60 9.89 -13.82 -1.69
C LEU A 60 8.51 -13.14 -1.62
N PHE A 61 7.52 -13.77 -1.01
CA PHE A 61 6.18 -13.20 -0.86
C PHE A 61 6.22 -11.88 -0.08
N VAL A 62 6.96 -11.85 1.02
CA VAL A 62 7.23 -10.63 1.81
C VAL A 62 7.80 -9.52 0.92
N ALA A 63 8.80 -9.84 0.09
CA ALA A 63 9.40 -8.84 -0.81
C ALA A 63 8.42 -8.33 -1.89
N VAL A 64 7.48 -9.17 -2.34
CA VAL A 64 6.40 -8.76 -3.25
C VAL A 64 5.41 -7.82 -2.54
N VAL A 65 5.02 -8.14 -1.29
CA VAL A 65 4.15 -7.28 -0.48
C VAL A 65 4.83 -5.93 -0.21
N ASP A 66 6.10 -5.91 0.20
CA ASP A 66 6.84 -4.66 0.45
C ASP A 66 6.97 -3.77 -0.79
N GLU A 67 7.08 -4.37 -1.99
CA GLU A 67 7.10 -3.61 -3.24
C GLU A 67 5.73 -3.02 -3.56
N LEU A 68 4.67 -3.78 -3.32
CA LEU A 68 3.29 -3.35 -3.49
C LEU A 68 2.96 -2.20 -2.52
N GLU A 69 3.28 -2.31 -1.25
CA GLU A 69 3.05 -1.27 -0.24
C GLU A 69 3.78 0.04 -0.59
N ARG A 70 5.04 -0.05 -1.05
CA ARG A 70 5.78 1.13 -1.53
C ARG A 70 5.13 1.77 -2.76
N GLU A 71 4.65 0.97 -3.71
CA GLU A 71 3.92 1.45 -4.88
C GLU A 71 2.64 2.19 -4.48
N VAL A 72 1.86 1.61 -3.57
CA VAL A 72 0.63 2.22 -3.04
C VAL A 72 0.94 3.54 -2.34
N ALA A 73 1.92 3.55 -1.43
CA ALA A 73 2.31 4.76 -0.70
C ALA A 73 2.79 5.87 -1.65
N MET A 74 3.53 5.51 -2.70
CA MET A 74 3.98 6.47 -3.72
C MET A 74 2.80 7.05 -4.50
N LEU A 75 1.88 6.23 -4.99
CA LEU A 75 0.70 6.68 -5.74
C LEU A 75 -0.19 7.59 -4.90
N CYS A 76 -0.42 7.25 -3.62
CA CYS A 76 -1.16 8.09 -2.69
C CYS A 76 -0.40 9.40 -2.41
N GLY A 77 0.91 9.33 -2.18
CA GLY A 77 1.76 10.49 -1.94
C GLY A 77 1.76 11.48 -3.10
N ASP A 78 1.90 10.98 -4.33
CA ASP A 78 1.86 11.81 -5.55
C ASP A 78 0.49 12.50 -5.70
N ALA A 79 -0.61 11.81 -5.42
CA ALA A 79 -1.95 12.38 -5.48
C ALA A 79 -2.15 13.52 -4.46
N MET A 80 -1.49 13.48 -3.32
CA MET A 80 -1.60 14.46 -2.23
C MET A 80 -0.61 15.61 -2.33
N ALA A 81 0.45 15.49 -3.14
CA ALA A 81 1.65 16.34 -3.07
C ALA A 81 1.38 17.84 -3.16
N GLU A 82 0.44 18.27 -4.01
CA GLU A 82 0.13 19.70 -4.18
C GLU A 82 -0.67 20.29 -3.01
N LEU A 83 -1.53 19.49 -2.37
CA LEU A 83 -2.42 19.94 -1.29
C LEU A 83 -1.78 19.83 0.10
N ALA A 84 -0.94 18.84 0.32
CA ALA A 84 -0.40 18.50 1.62
C ALA A 84 0.20 19.67 2.42
N PRO A 85 0.93 20.65 1.81
CA PRO A 85 1.51 21.75 2.55
C PRO A 85 0.52 22.82 3.01
N THR A 86 -0.60 23.00 2.31
CA THR A 86 -1.53 24.13 2.51
C THR A 86 -2.91 23.70 2.99
N ASP A 87 -3.36 22.53 2.56
CA ASP A 87 -4.64 21.92 2.97
C ASP A 87 -4.47 20.42 3.22
N PRO A 88 -3.87 20.05 4.36
CA PRO A 88 -3.60 18.64 4.69
C PRO A 88 -4.86 17.79 4.86
N ILE A 89 -6.00 18.38 5.21
CA ILE A 89 -7.27 17.63 5.30
C ILE A 89 -7.80 17.33 3.91
N ALA A 90 -7.77 18.28 2.98
CA ALA A 90 -8.09 18.00 1.58
C ALA A 90 -7.12 16.98 0.96
N ALA A 91 -5.82 17.08 1.28
CA ALA A 91 -4.83 16.10 0.87
C ALA A 91 -5.17 14.69 1.38
N LEU A 92 -5.56 14.56 2.66
CA LEU A 92 -5.97 13.28 3.24
C LEU A 92 -7.16 12.68 2.49
N LYS A 93 -8.18 13.48 2.16
CA LYS A 93 -9.35 13.03 1.37
C LYS A 93 -8.95 12.55 -0.04
N VAL A 94 -8.05 13.26 -0.69
CA VAL A 94 -7.51 12.85 -2.00
C VAL A 94 -6.72 11.56 -1.89
N GLY A 95 -5.87 11.42 -0.85
CA GLY A 95 -5.11 10.20 -0.57
C GLY A 95 -6.00 8.98 -0.32
N VAL A 96 -7.08 9.15 0.42
CA VAL A 96 -8.10 8.12 0.67
C VAL A 96 -8.72 7.63 -0.64
N ARG A 97 -9.15 8.55 -1.50
CA ARG A 97 -9.70 8.18 -2.81
C ARG A 97 -8.67 7.43 -3.65
N ALA A 98 -7.44 7.94 -3.74
CA ALA A 98 -6.36 7.29 -4.47
C ALA A 98 -6.08 5.88 -3.96
N PHE A 99 -6.06 5.67 -2.63
CA PHE A 99 -5.90 4.36 -2.01
C PHE A 99 -7.01 3.39 -2.46
N LEU A 100 -8.28 3.79 -2.38
CA LEU A 100 -9.41 2.96 -2.79
C LEU A 100 -9.35 2.62 -4.29
N GLU A 101 -9.00 3.59 -5.13
CA GLU A 101 -8.83 3.39 -6.58
C GLU A 101 -7.69 2.42 -6.90
N VAL A 102 -6.56 2.52 -6.19
CA VAL A 102 -5.40 1.63 -6.36
C VAL A 102 -5.77 0.17 -6.05
N PHE A 103 -6.59 -0.07 -5.05
CA PHE A 103 -7.03 -1.42 -4.67
C PHE A 103 -8.22 -1.96 -5.48
N THR A 104 -8.74 -1.23 -6.46
CA THR A 104 -9.62 -1.82 -7.49
C THR A 104 -8.86 -2.72 -8.46
N ASP A 105 -7.53 -2.60 -8.55
CA ASP A 105 -6.69 -3.52 -9.30
C ASP A 105 -6.70 -4.90 -8.62
N PRO A 106 -7.13 -5.97 -9.35
CA PRO A 106 -7.31 -7.28 -8.74
C PRO A 106 -6.00 -7.91 -8.23
N VAL A 107 -4.86 -7.54 -8.81
CA VAL A 107 -3.54 -8.03 -8.38
C VAL A 107 -3.19 -7.45 -7.01
N ARG A 108 -3.33 -6.11 -6.86
CA ARG A 108 -3.05 -5.41 -5.60
C ARG A 108 -4.02 -5.84 -4.51
N HIS A 109 -5.31 -5.90 -4.82
CA HIS A 109 -6.34 -6.37 -3.90
C HIS A 109 -6.01 -7.77 -3.38
N ARG A 110 -5.79 -8.74 -4.29
CA ARG A 110 -5.54 -10.11 -3.89
C ARG A 110 -4.27 -10.25 -3.05
N ILE A 111 -3.15 -9.69 -3.48
CA ILE A 111 -1.89 -9.81 -2.76
C ILE A 111 -1.92 -9.05 -1.44
N GLY A 112 -2.32 -7.76 -1.46
CA GLY A 112 -2.21 -6.86 -0.31
C GLY A 112 -3.27 -7.08 0.76
N LEU A 113 -4.53 -7.32 0.36
CA LEU A 113 -5.66 -7.36 1.30
C LEU A 113 -6.19 -8.77 1.61
N VAL A 114 -5.91 -9.76 0.74
CA VAL A 114 -6.40 -11.13 0.96
C VAL A 114 -5.27 -12.08 1.34
N GLU A 115 -4.22 -12.17 0.53
CA GLU A 115 -3.14 -13.14 0.76
C GLU A 115 -2.18 -12.66 1.87
N ALA A 116 -1.82 -11.37 1.91
CA ALA A 116 -0.85 -10.87 2.87
C ALA A 116 -1.28 -11.10 4.33
N PRO A 117 -2.49 -10.75 4.78
CA PRO A 117 -2.92 -11.04 6.15
C PRO A 117 -2.99 -12.54 6.45
N SER A 118 -3.34 -13.38 5.46
CA SER A 118 -3.41 -14.84 5.61
C SER A 118 -2.04 -15.48 5.76
N VAL A 119 -1.05 -15.05 4.98
CA VAL A 119 0.31 -15.63 4.93
C VAL A 119 1.21 -15.11 6.04
N LEU A 120 1.14 -13.79 6.32
CA LEU A 120 1.99 -13.12 7.30
C LEU A 120 1.41 -13.22 8.71
N GLY A 121 0.08 -13.29 8.80
CA GLY A 121 -0.67 -13.09 10.03
C GLY A 121 -0.91 -11.60 10.31
N TRP A 122 -1.98 -11.33 11.07
CA TRP A 122 -2.48 -9.97 11.30
C TRP A 122 -1.41 -8.98 11.79
N GLN A 123 -0.58 -9.38 12.74
CA GLN A 123 0.41 -8.48 13.34
C GLN A 123 1.51 -8.07 12.36
N GLU A 124 2.08 -9.02 11.62
CA GLU A 124 3.15 -8.76 10.66
C GLU A 124 2.64 -7.95 9.46
N TRP A 125 1.46 -8.29 8.95
CA TRP A 125 0.80 -7.55 7.87
C TRP A 125 0.53 -6.09 8.28
N ARG A 126 -0.06 -5.89 9.46
CA ARG A 126 -0.37 -4.56 10.00
C ARG A 126 0.88 -3.70 10.20
N ALA A 127 1.95 -4.28 10.75
CA ALA A 127 3.22 -3.56 10.94
C ALA A 127 3.82 -3.07 9.62
N ARG A 128 3.62 -3.79 8.51
CA ARG A 128 4.07 -3.37 7.18
C ARG A 128 3.27 -2.20 6.63
N GLY A 129 1.94 -2.25 6.71
CA GLY A 129 1.08 -1.11 6.34
C GLY A 129 1.42 0.15 7.15
N GLU A 130 1.75 -0.02 8.45
CA GLU A 130 2.22 1.08 9.30
C GLU A 130 3.58 1.64 8.85
N GLU A 131 4.50 0.83 8.38
CA GLU A 131 5.82 1.29 7.92
C GLU A 131 5.71 2.23 6.70
N PHE A 132 4.79 1.97 5.78
CA PHE A 132 4.67 2.70 4.51
C PHE A 132 3.61 3.81 4.52
N GLY A 133 2.44 3.58 5.14
CA GLY A 133 1.30 4.51 5.09
C GLY A 133 1.12 5.37 6.33
N PHE A 134 1.51 4.86 7.51
CA PHE A 134 1.23 5.49 8.79
C PHE A 134 1.86 6.88 8.94
N ALA A 135 3.15 7.00 8.65
CA ALA A 135 3.88 8.26 8.79
C ALA A 135 3.31 9.38 7.91
N LEU A 136 2.75 9.02 6.74
CA LEU A 136 2.13 9.96 5.82
C LEU A 136 0.84 10.55 6.42
N ILE A 137 -0.05 9.68 6.93
CA ILE A 137 -1.30 10.10 7.56
C ILE A 137 -1.01 10.90 8.84
N GLU A 138 -0.12 10.40 9.70
CA GLU A 138 0.27 11.08 10.94
C GLU A 138 0.87 12.46 10.66
N GLY A 139 1.71 12.59 9.62
CA GLY A 139 2.29 13.84 9.18
C GLY A 139 1.25 14.85 8.69
N LEU A 140 0.25 14.42 7.91
CA LEU A 140 -0.85 15.28 7.45
C LEU A 140 -1.68 15.80 8.62
N ILE A 141 -2.05 14.95 9.58
CA ILE A 141 -2.79 15.37 10.78
C ILE A 141 -1.94 16.36 11.62
N GLY A 142 -0.64 16.08 11.80
CA GLY A 142 0.28 16.98 12.49
C GLY A 142 0.38 18.35 11.82
N THR A 143 0.45 18.39 10.48
CA THR A 143 0.44 19.65 9.72
C THR A 143 -0.89 20.39 9.88
N ALA A 144 -2.03 19.70 9.86
CA ALA A 144 -3.35 20.29 10.08
C ALA A 144 -3.46 20.93 11.48
N ILE A 145 -2.89 20.31 12.51
CA ILE A 145 -2.81 20.87 13.86
C ILE A 145 -1.93 22.13 13.88
N GLN A 146 -0.74 22.09 13.26
CA GLN A 146 0.18 23.23 13.18
C GLN A 146 -0.44 24.43 12.45
N LEU A 147 -1.26 24.17 11.43
CA LEU A 147 -2.00 25.21 10.70
C LEU A 147 -3.28 25.69 11.43
N GLY A 148 -3.61 25.12 12.57
CA GLY A 148 -4.82 25.46 13.32
C GLY A 148 -6.12 24.97 12.68
N GLN A 149 -6.04 24.04 11.73
CA GLN A 149 -7.23 23.44 11.10
C GLN A 149 -7.87 22.37 11.98
N VAL A 150 -7.07 21.70 12.80
CA VAL A 150 -7.50 20.64 13.72
C VAL A 150 -7.01 20.98 15.13
N SER A 151 -7.82 20.71 16.15
CA SER A 151 -7.43 20.92 17.56
C SER A 151 -6.23 20.06 17.93
N ASP A 152 -5.40 20.55 18.86
CA ASP A 152 -4.29 19.79 19.40
C ASP A 152 -4.77 18.51 20.08
N GLN A 153 -4.30 17.36 19.56
CA GLN A 153 -4.69 16.05 20.01
C GLN A 153 -3.65 14.99 19.56
N PRO A 154 -3.62 13.79 20.16
CA PRO A 154 -2.71 12.74 19.75
C PRO A 154 -2.96 12.30 18.30
N THR A 155 -1.97 12.48 17.41
CA THR A 155 -2.05 12.15 15.98
C THR A 155 -2.06 10.64 15.73
N ARG A 156 -1.27 9.90 16.51
CA ARG A 156 -1.09 8.45 16.34
C ARG A 156 -2.39 7.62 16.42
N PRO A 157 -3.29 7.82 17.41
CA PRO A 157 -4.58 7.13 17.44
C PRO A 157 -5.45 7.44 16.22
N ILE A 158 -5.44 8.69 15.73
CA ILE A 158 -6.19 9.08 14.52
C ILE A 158 -5.67 8.32 13.32
N ALA A 159 -4.34 8.28 13.11
CA ALA A 159 -3.73 7.55 12.02
C ALA A 159 -4.08 6.05 12.05
N HIS A 160 -4.10 5.41 13.22
CA HIS A 160 -4.53 4.01 13.36
C HIS A 160 -6.00 3.81 12.97
N VAL A 161 -6.90 4.70 13.37
CA VAL A 161 -8.31 4.64 12.98
C VAL A 161 -8.48 4.82 11.49
N VAL A 162 -7.77 5.78 10.90
CA VAL A 162 -7.82 6.05 9.45
C VAL A 162 -7.33 4.83 8.66
N ILE A 163 -6.19 4.24 9.01
CA ILE A 163 -5.69 3.03 8.32
C ILE A 163 -6.69 1.88 8.44
N GLY A 164 -7.26 1.66 9.63
CA GLY A 164 -8.29 0.62 9.80
C GLY A 164 -9.53 0.85 8.94
N ALA A 165 -9.95 2.11 8.82
CA ALA A 165 -11.07 2.48 7.97
C ALA A 165 -10.74 2.30 6.48
N LEU A 166 -9.50 2.59 6.06
CA LEU A 166 -9.04 2.40 4.68
C LEU A 166 -9.01 0.93 4.28
N ASP A 167 -8.42 0.06 5.12
CA ASP A 167 -8.34 -1.37 4.86
C ASP A 167 -9.74 -1.98 4.70
N GLU A 168 -10.65 -1.70 5.64
CA GLU A 168 -12.04 -2.19 5.59
C GLU A 168 -12.79 -1.61 4.39
N SER A 169 -12.59 -0.33 4.08
CA SER A 169 -13.20 0.32 2.93
C SER A 169 -12.73 -0.30 1.60
N ALA A 170 -11.45 -0.64 1.47
CA ALA A 170 -10.92 -1.28 0.27
C ALA A 170 -11.49 -2.70 0.10
N LEU A 171 -11.64 -3.46 1.19
CA LEU A 171 -12.32 -4.77 1.15
C LEU A 171 -13.79 -4.65 0.75
N TYR A 172 -14.52 -3.65 1.30
CA TYR A 172 -15.90 -3.38 0.94
C TYR A 172 -16.05 -3.00 -0.54
N VAL A 173 -15.22 -2.09 -1.04
CA VAL A 173 -15.22 -1.66 -2.45
C VAL A 173 -14.93 -2.83 -3.40
N ALA A 174 -13.95 -3.67 -3.07
CA ALA A 174 -13.58 -4.80 -3.89
C ALA A 174 -14.67 -5.89 -3.96
N ALA A 175 -15.49 -6.02 -2.92
CA ALA A 175 -16.62 -6.96 -2.88
C ALA A 175 -17.90 -6.38 -3.53
N ALA A 176 -17.94 -5.08 -3.86
CA ALA A 176 -19.12 -4.43 -4.39
C ALA A 176 -19.37 -4.82 -5.86
N PRO A 177 -20.66 -4.98 -6.28
CA PRO A 177 -21.00 -5.21 -7.69
C PRO A 177 -20.56 -4.05 -8.62
N GLU A 178 -20.60 -2.81 -8.09
CA GLU A 178 -20.25 -1.57 -8.79
C GLU A 178 -19.13 -0.84 -8.00
N PRO A 179 -17.85 -1.23 -8.14
CA PRO A 179 -16.76 -0.71 -7.32
C PRO A 179 -16.61 0.82 -7.38
N GLN A 180 -16.82 1.43 -8.56
CA GLN A 180 -16.72 2.89 -8.71
C GLN A 180 -17.81 3.63 -7.92
N GLN A 181 -19.04 3.10 -7.89
CA GLN A 181 -20.11 3.65 -7.06
C GLN A 181 -19.81 3.48 -5.57
N ALA A 182 -19.29 2.32 -5.17
CA ALA A 182 -18.87 2.06 -3.79
C ALA A 182 -17.78 3.02 -3.32
N ILE A 183 -16.78 3.36 -4.18
CA ILE A 183 -15.78 4.38 -3.87
C ILE A 183 -16.44 5.73 -3.58
N VAL A 184 -17.38 6.17 -4.41
CA VAL A 184 -18.09 7.44 -4.20
C VAL A 184 -18.83 7.45 -2.86
N GLU A 185 -19.52 6.37 -2.53
CA GLU A 185 -20.28 6.25 -1.29
C GLU A 185 -19.38 6.22 -0.05
N VAL A 186 -18.31 5.42 -0.09
CA VAL A 186 -17.34 5.32 1.02
C VAL A 186 -16.59 6.62 1.23
N THR A 187 -16.10 7.25 0.15
CA THR A 187 -15.40 8.54 0.27
C THR A 187 -16.31 9.62 0.86
N ALA A 188 -17.59 9.67 0.48
CA ALA A 188 -18.54 10.60 1.07
C ALA A 188 -18.76 10.38 2.59
N VAL A 189 -18.63 9.15 3.08
CA VAL A 189 -18.68 8.86 4.53
C VAL A 189 -17.39 9.31 5.21
N LEU A 190 -16.22 8.93 4.66
CA LEU A 190 -14.91 9.27 5.21
C LEU A 190 -14.67 10.78 5.20
N ASP A 191 -15.09 11.49 4.16
CA ASP A 191 -15.03 12.95 4.09
C ASP A 191 -15.75 13.62 5.25
N ARG A 192 -16.96 13.16 5.61
CA ARG A 192 -17.69 13.67 6.79
C ARG A 192 -16.94 13.41 8.10
N ILE A 193 -16.26 12.27 8.21
CA ILE A 193 -15.44 11.96 9.39
C ILE A 193 -14.27 12.92 9.46
N PHE A 194 -13.56 13.17 8.36
CA PHE A 194 -12.45 14.12 8.33
C PHE A 194 -12.92 15.56 8.57
N ASP A 195 -14.05 15.97 8.00
CA ASP A 195 -14.63 17.29 8.26
C ASP A 195 -14.98 17.50 9.74
N SER A 196 -15.33 16.43 10.46
CA SER A 196 -15.61 16.52 11.90
C SER A 196 -14.35 16.80 12.76
N LEU A 197 -13.15 16.57 12.21
CA LEU A 197 -11.89 16.90 12.89
C LEU A 197 -11.55 18.38 12.76
N VAL A 198 -12.07 19.06 11.74
CA VAL A 198 -11.76 20.45 11.43
C VAL A 198 -12.44 21.39 12.44
N ILE A 199 -11.68 22.33 12.95
CA ILE A 199 -12.21 23.40 13.83
C ILE A 199 -13.12 24.30 12.99
N ASN A 200 -14.42 24.19 13.18
CA ASN A 200 -15.32 25.21 12.66
C ASN A 200 -15.10 26.49 13.47
N SER A 201 -14.40 27.48 12.88
CA SER A 201 -14.38 28.82 13.46
C SER A 201 -15.83 29.28 13.58
N PRO A 202 -16.30 29.72 14.77
CA PRO A 202 -17.65 30.26 14.87
C PRO A 202 -17.72 31.45 13.91
N THR A 203 -18.61 31.36 12.94
CA THR A 203 -19.00 32.49 12.09
C THR A 203 -19.41 33.63 13.01
N GLY A 204 -18.52 34.66 13.11
CA GLY A 204 -18.78 35.91 13.84
C GLY A 204 -19.89 36.70 13.19
#